data_d26c07b73c26283a923546701d9ac917
#
_entry.id   d26c07b73c26283a923546701d9ac917
#
_cell.length_a   1.000
_cell.length_b   1.000
_cell.length_c   1.000
_cell.angle_alpha   90.00
_cell.angle_beta   90.00
_cell.angle_gamma   90.00
#
_symmetry.space_group_name_H-M   'P 1'
#
loop_
_entity.id
_entity.type
_entity.pdbx_description
1 polymer ?
#
loop_
_entity_poly.entity_id
_entity_poly.type
_entity_poly.pdbx_seq_one_letter_code
_entity_poly.pdbx_strand_id
1 'polypeptide(L)'
;WIKYLKCYADVFMMLLLFGGVLCFVAYGIDQSDPTNLYLGVVLIMVVFISATFGYLTESKADSVMEGFKKLVPKKTKVLRDGNISIIDAEELVPGDVVDFGDGDQVPADIRVAAANDVKVDNSSLTGEPEPQERYPDLQIGSNGKPVTVPLEAQNLMFYTTIIVAGSGRGIVIGTG
;
A
#
# COMPACT_ATOMS: atom_id res chain seq x y z
N TRP A 1 10.34 20.91 -1.09
CA TRP A 1 10.10 22.14 -1.83
C TRP A 1 9.33 21.91 -3.13
N ILE A 2 9.72 20.94 -3.96
CA ILE A 2 9.03 20.66 -5.24
C ILE A 2 7.56 20.21 -5.01
N LYS A 3 7.28 19.37 -4.00
CA LYS A 3 5.91 18.97 -3.63
C LYS A 3 5.07 20.15 -3.17
N TYR A 4 5.64 21.05 -2.36
CA TYR A 4 4.94 22.25 -1.92
C TYR A 4 4.58 23.16 -3.09
N LEU A 5 5.49 23.33 -4.07
CA LEU A 5 5.23 24.08 -5.29
C LEU A 5 4.16 23.46 -6.19
N LYS A 6 4.03 22.13 -6.19
CA LYS A 6 2.95 21.44 -6.92
C LYS A 6 1.56 21.79 -6.38
N CYS A 7 1.41 22.04 -5.07
CA CYS A 7 0.13 22.46 -4.51
C CYS A 7 -0.35 23.81 -5.07
N TYR A 8 0.57 24.67 -5.55
CA TYR A 8 0.20 25.92 -6.22
C TYR A 8 -0.18 25.73 -7.70
N ALA A 9 0.12 24.57 -8.30
CA ALA A 9 -0.22 24.26 -9.69
C ALA A 9 -1.69 23.88 -9.90
N ASP A 10 -2.50 23.83 -8.84
CA ASP A 10 -3.95 23.67 -8.94
C ASP A 10 -4.55 24.90 -9.62
N VAL A 11 -5.37 24.67 -10.64
CA VAL A 11 -6.03 25.72 -11.44
C VAL A 11 -6.77 26.71 -10.55
N PHE A 12 -7.43 26.23 -9.49
CA PHE A 12 -8.14 27.07 -8.53
C PHE A 12 -7.21 27.99 -7.74
N MET A 13 -6.08 27.46 -7.26
CA MET A 13 -5.06 28.24 -6.55
C MET A 13 -4.44 29.31 -7.45
N MET A 14 -4.14 28.96 -8.69
CA MET A 14 -3.59 29.92 -9.67
C MET A 14 -4.59 31.06 -9.94
N LEU A 15 -5.87 30.76 -10.02
CA LEU A 15 -6.90 31.75 -10.25
C LEU A 15 -7.05 32.74 -9.07
N LEU A 16 -6.99 32.21 -7.83
CA LEU A 16 -6.99 33.03 -6.61
C LEU A 16 -5.76 33.93 -6.52
N LEU A 17 -4.58 33.39 -6.86
CA LEU A 17 -3.32 34.13 -6.85
C LEU A 17 -3.33 35.25 -7.90
N PHE A 18 -3.85 34.95 -9.08
CA PHE A 18 -4.05 35.95 -10.15
C PHE A 18 -5.01 37.06 -9.71
N GLY A 19 -6.14 36.69 -9.08
CA GLY A 19 -7.09 37.64 -8.52
C GLY A 19 -6.45 38.54 -7.46
N GLY A 20 -5.64 37.98 -6.56
CA GLY A 20 -4.89 38.73 -5.54
C GLY A 20 -3.92 39.73 -6.17
N VAL A 21 -3.18 39.32 -7.20
CA VAL A 21 -2.26 40.21 -7.94
C VAL A 21 -3.04 41.35 -8.62
N LEU A 22 -4.19 41.07 -9.24
CA LEU A 22 -5.03 42.12 -9.85
C LEU A 22 -5.55 43.12 -8.81
N CYS A 23 -5.89 42.70 -7.60
CA CYS A 23 -6.29 43.60 -6.51
C CYS A 23 -5.15 44.56 -6.14
N PHE A 24 -3.90 44.09 -6.07
CA PHE A 24 -2.75 44.98 -5.83
C PHE A 24 -2.50 45.95 -6.96
N VAL A 25 -2.65 45.53 -8.23
CA VAL A 25 -2.53 46.40 -9.39
C VAL A 25 -3.61 47.48 -9.35
N ALA A 26 -4.86 47.12 -9.04
CA ALA A 26 -5.97 48.06 -8.92
C ALA A 26 -5.72 49.10 -7.81
N TYR A 27 -5.21 48.67 -6.65
CA TYR A 27 -4.80 49.58 -5.57
C TYR A 27 -3.64 50.49 -5.99
N GLY A 28 -2.69 50.00 -6.81
CA GLY A 28 -1.61 50.84 -7.35
C GLY A 28 -2.07 51.96 -8.28
N ILE A 29 -3.21 51.75 -8.98
CA ILE A 29 -3.80 52.73 -9.89
C ILE A 29 -4.65 53.76 -9.09
N ASP A 30 -5.44 53.29 -8.14
CA ASP A 30 -6.28 54.17 -7.30
C ASP A 30 -6.04 53.86 -5.81
N GLN A 31 -5.30 54.73 -5.19
CA GLN A 31 -4.95 54.63 -3.74
C GLN A 31 -6.01 55.28 -2.83
N SER A 32 -7.07 55.84 -3.39
CA SER A 32 -8.10 56.52 -2.61
C SER A 32 -8.95 55.54 -1.78
N ASP A 33 -9.09 54.29 -2.29
CA ASP A 33 -9.86 53.23 -1.64
C ASP A 33 -8.96 52.05 -1.24
N PRO A 34 -8.70 51.84 0.08
CA PRO A 34 -7.87 50.76 0.58
C PRO A 34 -8.52 49.36 0.46
N THR A 35 -9.77 49.25 0.02
CA THR A 35 -10.51 47.98 -0.07
C THR A 35 -9.79 46.95 -0.91
N ASN A 36 -9.21 47.38 -2.05
CA ASN A 36 -8.46 46.47 -2.94
C ASN A 36 -7.17 45.94 -2.31
N LEU A 37 -6.52 46.75 -1.44
CA LEU A 37 -5.35 46.30 -0.68
C LEU A 37 -5.73 45.18 0.29
N TYR A 38 -6.78 45.39 1.08
CA TYR A 38 -7.24 44.39 2.07
C TYR A 38 -7.68 43.09 1.38
N LEU A 39 -8.42 43.20 0.26
CA LEU A 39 -8.88 42.05 -0.51
C LEU A 39 -7.70 41.25 -1.07
N GLY A 40 -6.70 41.93 -1.65
CA GLY A 40 -5.48 41.29 -2.16
C GLY A 40 -4.71 40.53 -1.06
N VAL A 41 -4.54 41.13 0.12
CA VAL A 41 -3.88 40.51 1.27
C VAL A 41 -4.66 39.25 1.72
N VAL A 42 -5.98 39.35 1.83
CA VAL A 42 -6.83 38.22 2.24
C VAL A 42 -6.73 37.07 1.23
N LEU A 43 -6.80 37.36 -0.07
CA LEU A 43 -6.68 36.31 -1.12
C LEU A 43 -5.34 35.60 -1.05
N ILE A 44 -4.22 36.32 -0.90
CA ILE A 44 -2.89 35.69 -0.77
C ILE A 44 -2.79 34.88 0.53
N MET A 45 -3.35 35.37 1.63
CA MET A 45 -3.37 34.62 2.89
C MET A 45 -4.16 33.30 2.75
N VAL A 46 -5.31 33.32 2.10
CA VAL A 46 -6.12 32.12 1.82
C VAL A 46 -5.34 31.13 0.96
N VAL A 47 -4.67 31.58 -0.09
CA VAL A 47 -3.83 30.72 -0.95
C VAL A 47 -2.71 30.08 -0.13
N PHE A 48 -2.03 30.84 0.73
CA PHE A 48 -0.95 30.30 1.57
C PHE A 48 -1.45 29.24 2.56
N ILE A 49 -2.56 29.52 3.26
CA ILE A 49 -3.16 28.57 4.20
C ILE A 49 -3.61 27.30 3.50
N SER A 50 -4.28 27.43 2.35
CA SER A 50 -4.77 26.29 1.56
C SER A 50 -3.63 25.42 1.02
N ALA A 51 -2.56 26.05 0.50
CA ALA A 51 -1.37 25.32 0.03
C ALA A 51 -0.67 24.57 1.18
N THR A 52 -0.58 25.19 2.38
CA THR A 52 0.00 24.54 3.55
C THR A 52 -0.84 23.35 3.99
N PHE A 53 -2.16 23.49 4.02
CA PHE A 53 -3.06 22.40 4.37
C PHE A 53 -3.00 21.26 3.35
N GLY A 54 -2.98 21.58 2.06
CA GLY A 54 -2.81 20.59 0.97
C GLY A 54 -1.50 19.79 1.12
N TYR A 55 -0.39 20.48 1.36
CA TYR A 55 0.90 19.84 1.60
C TYR A 55 0.89 18.89 2.81
N LEU A 56 0.29 19.32 3.93
CA LEU A 56 0.19 18.49 5.13
C LEU A 56 -0.66 17.23 4.90
N THR A 57 -1.74 17.35 4.13
CA THR A 57 -2.63 16.24 3.82
C THR A 57 -1.93 15.23 2.88
N GLU A 58 -1.27 15.71 1.82
CA GLU A 58 -0.53 14.86 0.89
C GLU A 58 0.64 14.15 1.60
N SER A 59 1.38 14.87 2.45
CA SER A 59 2.48 14.29 3.23
C SER A 59 2.03 13.19 4.19
N LYS A 60 0.85 13.33 4.81
CA LYS A 60 0.28 12.27 5.65
C LYS A 60 -0.15 11.06 4.83
N ALA A 61 -0.77 11.26 3.66
CA ALA A 61 -1.15 10.19 2.77
C ALA A 61 0.08 9.39 2.28
N ASP A 62 1.16 10.06 1.89
CA ASP A 62 2.43 9.42 1.51
C ASP A 62 3.02 8.58 2.64
N SER A 63 2.99 9.10 3.89
CA SER A 63 3.51 8.38 5.06
C SER A 63 2.73 7.10 5.36
N VAL A 64 1.40 7.13 5.20
CA VAL A 64 0.54 5.94 5.35
C VAL A 64 0.88 4.91 4.26
N MET A 65 1.01 5.34 3.01
CA MET A 65 1.40 4.46 1.90
C MET A 65 2.80 3.85 2.08
N GLU A 66 3.75 4.61 2.62
CA GLU A 66 5.09 4.09 2.94
C GLU A 66 5.03 3.04 4.06
N GLY A 67 4.14 3.21 5.03
CA GLY A 67 3.85 2.22 6.06
C GLY A 67 3.38 0.89 5.46
N PHE A 68 2.47 0.92 4.51
CA PHE A 68 2.01 -0.28 3.79
C PHE A 68 3.12 -0.95 2.97
N LYS A 69 3.97 -0.18 2.30
CA LYS A 69 5.12 -0.73 1.55
C LYS A 69 6.13 -1.48 2.43
N LYS A 70 6.23 -1.14 3.71
CA LYS A 70 7.10 -1.85 4.67
C LYS A 70 6.55 -3.20 5.11
N LEU A 71 5.25 -3.45 4.91
CA LEU A 71 4.60 -4.72 5.21
C LEU A 71 4.77 -5.77 4.09
N VAL A 72 5.39 -5.39 2.97
CA VAL A 72 5.66 -6.30 1.85
C VAL A 72 7.04 -6.92 2.04
N PRO A 73 7.20 -8.25 1.99
CA PRO A 73 8.50 -8.89 2.05
C PRO A 73 9.35 -8.41 0.88
N LYS A 74 10.56 -7.96 1.19
CA LYS A 74 11.46 -7.45 0.14
C LYS A 74 12.11 -8.56 -0.66
N LYS A 75 12.39 -9.71 -0.02
CA LYS A 75 13.11 -10.84 -0.63
C LYS A 75 12.46 -12.16 -0.25
N THR A 76 12.55 -13.12 -1.17
CA THR A 76 12.06 -14.49 -0.97
C THR A 76 13.02 -15.51 -1.57
N LYS A 77 12.94 -16.74 -1.07
CA LYS A 77 13.73 -17.88 -1.57
C LYS A 77 12.93 -18.60 -2.63
N VAL A 78 13.46 -18.66 -3.85
CA VAL A 78 12.83 -19.32 -4.98
C VAL A 78 13.70 -20.45 -5.49
N LEU A 79 13.07 -21.58 -5.81
CA LEU A 79 13.70 -22.72 -6.47
C LEU A 79 13.42 -22.63 -7.97
N ARG A 80 14.43 -22.29 -8.76
CA ARG A 80 14.38 -22.30 -10.25
C ARG A 80 15.50 -23.19 -10.78
N ASP A 81 15.21 -24.02 -11.73
CA ASP A 81 16.19 -24.93 -12.38
C ASP A 81 17.01 -25.78 -11.38
N GLY A 82 16.36 -26.21 -10.29
CA GLY A 82 17.01 -27.00 -9.24
C GLY A 82 17.90 -26.21 -8.28
N ASN A 83 18.04 -24.89 -8.44
CA ASN A 83 18.85 -24.03 -7.59
C ASN A 83 17.97 -23.08 -6.76
N ILE A 84 18.32 -22.95 -5.48
CA ILE A 84 17.65 -21.95 -4.61
C ILE A 84 18.36 -20.61 -4.78
N SER A 85 17.61 -19.60 -5.14
CA SER A 85 18.07 -18.21 -5.23
C SER A 85 17.21 -17.29 -4.38
N ILE A 86 17.77 -16.17 -3.93
CA ILE A 86 17.05 -15.13 -3.22
C ILE A 86 16.79 -14.01 -4.21
N ILE A 87 15.53 -13.75 -4.49
CA ILE A 87 15.09 -12.69 -5.40
C ILE A 87 14.21 -11.67 -4.68
N ASP A 88 14.00 -10.51 -5.27
CA ASP A 88 13.01 -9.56 -4.78
C ASP A 88 11.60 -10.11 -5.02
N ALA A 89 10.70 -9.92 -4.05
CA ALA A 89 9.34 -10.47 -4.14
C ALA A 89 8.56 -9.93 -5.35
N GLU A 90 8.93 -8.75 -5.84
CA GLU A 90 8.38 -8.14 -7.05
C GLU A 90 8.74 -8.91 -8.35
N GLU A 91 9.79 -9.76 -8.30
CA GLU A 91 10.23 -10.58 -9.44
C GLU A 91 9.57 -11.97 -9.48
N LEU A 92 8.68 -12.26 -8.52
CA LEU A 92 7.92 -13.50 -8.50
C LEU A 92 6.93 -13.55 -9.66
N VAL A 93 6.81 -14.73 -10.26
CA VAL A 93 5.82 -15.02 -11.28
C VAL A 93 5.00 -16.26 -10.91
N PRO A 94 3.73 -16.35 -11.35
CA PRO A 94 2.95 -17.56 -11.16
C PRO A 94 3.67 -18.78 -11.74
N GLY A 95 3.74 -19.85 -10.92
CA GLY A 95 4.50 -21.06 -11.22
C GLY A 95 5.85 -21.17 -10.52
N ASP A 96 6.37 -20.08 -9.93
CA ASP A 96 7.57 -20.14 -9.10
C ASP A 96 7.36 -21.02 -7.87
N VAL A 97 8.39 -21.75 -7.51
CA VAL A 97 8.41 -22.57 -6.30
C VAL A 97 9.16 -21.81 -5.22
N VAL A 98 8.49 -21.48 -4.12
CA VAL A 98 9.04 -20.70 -3.02
C VAL A 98 9.23 -21.55 -1.76
N ASP A 99 10.36 -21.37 -1.09
CA ASP A 99 10.60 -21.91 0.24
C ASP A 99 10.30 -20.84 1.28
N PHE A 100 9.59 -21.23 2.34
CA PHE A 100 9.18 -20.32 3.40
C PHE A 100 9.36 -20.96 4.79
N GLY A 101 9.47 -20.12 5.81
CA GLY A 101 9.68 -20.57 7.19
C GLY A 101 9.12 -19.61 8.22
N ASP A 102 9.34 -19.97 9.48
CA ASP A 102 8.90 -19.22 10.65
C ASP A 102 9.41 -17.76 10.60
N GLY A 103 8.50 -16.81 10.84
CA GLY A 103 8.74 -15.38 10.77
C GLY A 103 8.73 -14.77 9.38
N ASP A 104 8.63 -15.58 8.32
CA ASP A 104 8.55 -15.07 6.96
C ASP A 104 7.15 -14.49 6.68
N GLN A 105 7.14 -13.40 5.94
CA GLN A 105 5.90 -12.87 5.37
C GLN A 105 5.65 -13.52 4.00
N VAL A 106 4.42 -13.92 3.75
CA VAL A 106 4.02 -14.58 2.50
C VAL A 106 4.13 -13.58 1.33
N PRO A 107 5.03 -13.85 0.35
CA PRO A 107 5.42 -12.87 -0.67
C PRO A 107 4.44 -12.76 -1.85
N ALA A 108 3.53 -13.70 -1.99
CA ALA A 108 2.55 -13.80 -3.06
C ALA A 108 1.44 -14.75 -2.64
N ASP A 109 0.38 -14.90 -3.42
CA ASP A 109 -0.59 -15.96 -3.19
C ASP A 109 0.02 -17.32 -3.56
N ILE A 110 0.07 -18.23 -2.58
CA ILE A 110 0.83 -19.47 -2.66
C ILE A 110 -0.10 -20.65 -2.41
N ARG A 111 -0.01 -21.67 -3.27
CA ARG A 111 -0.53 -22.99 -2.97
C ARG A 111 0.55 -23.81 -2.27
N VAL A 112 0.24 -24.29 -1.08
CA VAL A 112 1.14 -25.13 -0.28
C VAL A 112 1.35 -26.47 -0.98
N ALA A 113 2.60 -26.83 -1.24
CA ALA A 113 3.01 -28.10 -1.85
C ALA A 113 3.61 -29.06 -0.83
N ALA A 114 4.31 -28.52 0.19
CA ALA A 114 4.83 -29.26 1.32
C ALA A 114 4.78 -28.37 2.56
N ALA A 115 4.38 -28.91 3.70
CA ALA A 115 4.26 -28.19 4.97
C ALA A 115 4.73 -29.07 6.13
N ASN A 116 5.45 -28.46 7.06
CA ASN A 116 5.85 -29.06 8.32
C ASN A 116 5.41 -28.11 9.45
N ASP A 117 4.30 -28.45 10.11
CA ASP A 117 3.65 -27.69 11.20
C ASP A 117 3.44 -26.19 10.90
N VAL A 118 3.04 -25.88 9.68
CA VAL A 118 2.89 -24.49 9.21
C VAL A 118 1.63 -23.88 9.79
N LYS A 119 1.79 -22.73 10.46
CA LYS A 119 0.71 -21.88 10.95
C LYS A 119 0.88 -20.46 10.42
N VAL A 120 -0.21 -19.89 9.93
CA VAL A 120 -0.21 -18.56 9.30
C VAL A 120 -1.21 -17.67 10.01
N ASP A 121 -0.77 -16.49 10.37
CA ASP A 121 -1.63 -15.41 10.85
C ASP A 121 -2.25 -14.66 9.68
N ASN A 122 -3.57 -14.82 9.55
CA ASN A 122 -4.39 -14.18 8.53
C ASN A 122 -5.10 -12.91 9.04
N SER A 123 -4.76 -12.41 10.23
CA SER A 123 -5.45 -11.27 10.86
C SER A 123 -5.49 -10.02 9.97
N SER A 124 -4.50 -9.84 9.10
CA SER A 124 -4.48 -8.76 8.10
C SER A 124 -5.63 -8.82 7.09
N LEU A 125 -6.18 -10.00 6.84
CA LEU A 125 -7.27 -10.25 5.88
C LEU A 125 -8.62 -10.50 6.52
N THR A 126 -8.64 -11.27 7.60
CA THR A 126 -9.87 -11.71 8.27
C THR A 126 -10.21 -10.89 9.51
N GLY A 127 -9.23 -10.19 10.10
CA GLY A 127 -9.35 -9.52 11.38
C GLY A 127 -9.29 -10.47 12.60
N GLU A 128 -9.18 -11.78 12.39
CA GLU A 128 -9.10 -12.78 13.44
C GLU A 128 -7.63 -13.10 13.76
N PRO A 129 -7.19 -12.95 15.04
CA PRO A 129 -5.78 -13.11 15.40
C PRO A 129 -5.38 -14.59 15.60
N GLU A 130 -6.29 -15.55 15.41
CA GLU A 130 -5.99 -16.96 15.61
C GLU A 130 -5.23 -17.54 14.41
N PRO A 131 -3.98 -18.05 14.59
CA PRO A 131 -3.20 -18.63 13.51
C PRO A 131 -3.87 -19.88 12.93
N GLN A 132 -3.93 -19.92 11.60
CA GLN A 132 -4.54 -21.02 10.84
C GLN A 132 -3.49 -22.02 10.37
N GLU A 133 -3.73 -23.30 10.58
CA GLU A 133 -2.87 -24.37 10.07
C GLU A 133 -2.96 -24.49 8.56
N ARG A 134 -1.82 -24.82 7.92
CA ARG A 134 -1.73 -24.96 6.46
C ARG A 134 -1.15 -26.33 6.08
N TYR A 135 -1.83 -27.00 5.16
CA TYR A 135 -1.49 -28.35 4.67
C TYR A 135 -1.50 -28.36 3.15
N PRO A 136 -0.72 -29.29 2.51
CA PRO A 136 -0.71 -29.41 1.06
C PRO A 136 -1.99 -30.06 0.49
N ASP A 137 -2.73 -30.80 1.31
CA ASP A 137 -3.88 -31.58 0.87
C ASP A 137 -5.10 -30.72 0.56
N LEU A 138 -5.92 -31.20 -0.38
CA LEU A 138 -7.19 -30.56 -0.69
C LEU A 138 -8.18 -30.82 0.47
N GLN A 139 -8.64 -29.76 1.09
CA GLN A 139 -9.62 -29.85 2.14
C GLN A 139 -11.01 -30.13 1.56
N ILE A 140 -11.64 -31.18 2.08
CA ILE A 140 -13.02 -31.52 1.76
C ILE A 140 -13.91 -31.01 2.89
N GLY A 141 -14.85 -30.14 2.57
CA GLY A 141 -15.83 -29.63 3.54
C GLY A 141 -16.79 -30.71 4.04
N SER A 142 -17.54 -30.40 5.06
CA SER A 142 -18.53 -31.29 5.68
C SER A 142 -19.63 -31.79 4.71
N ASN A 143 -19.77 -31.15 3.56
CA ASN A 143 -20.70 -31.53 2.50
C ASN A 143 -20.08 -32.51 1.45
N GLY A 144 -18.88 -33.02 1.69
CA GLY A 144 -18.16 -33.93 0.80
C GLY A 144 -17.64 -33.29 -0.49
N LYS A 145 -17.67 -31.94 -0.58
CA LYS A 145 -17.13 -31.19 -1.71
C LYS A 145 -15.88 -30.41 -1.30
N PRO A 146 -14.98 -30.08 -2.23
CA PRO A 146 -13.86 -29.20 -1.93
C PRO A 146 -14.33 -27.88 -1.34
N VAL A 147 -13.55 -27.34 -0.39
CA VAL A 147 -13.77 -25.98 0.13
C VAL A 147 -13.67 -25.00 -1.01
N THR A 148 -14.72 -24.22 -1.23
CA THR A 148 -14.83 -23.27 -2.35
C THR A 148 -14.47 -21.84 -1.97
N VAL A 149 -14.42 -21.56 -0.65
CA VAL A 149 -14.02 -20.23 -0.13
C VAL A 149 -12.50 -20.21 0.00
N PRO A 150 -11.78 -19.41 -0.78
CA PRO A 150 -10.30 -19.44 -0.80
C PRO A 150 -9.69 -19.15 0.58
N LEU A 151 -10.26 -18.23 1.36
CA LEU A 151 -9.75 -17.87 2.69
C LEU A 151 -9.84 -19.00 3.73
N GLU A 152 -10.80 -19.93 3.55
CA GLU A 152 -10.97 -21.11 4.39
C GLU A 152 -10.12 -22.30 3.93
N ALA A 153 -9.57 -22.23 2.72
CA ALA A 153 -8.78 -23.31 2.14
C ALA A 153 -7.42 -23.42 2.84
N GLN A 154 -7.17 -24.55 3.50
CA GLN A 154 -5.94 -24.79 4.27
C GLN A 154 -4.71 -25.03 3.40
N ASN A 155 -4.88 -25.25 2.11
CA ASN A 155 -3.78 -25.42 1.14
C ASN A 155 -3.37 -24.12 0.44
N LEU A 156 -3.94 -22.98 0.88
CA LEU A 156 -3.63 -21.65 0.33
C LEU A 156 -3.05 -20.73 1.41
N MET A 157 -2.07 -19.94 1.04
CA MET A 157 -1.54 -18.82 1.82
C MET A 157 -1.63 -17.57 0.97
N PHE A 158 -1.97 -16.46 1.60
CA PHE A 158 -2.25 -15.21 0.90
C PHE A 158 -1.15 -14.18 1.12
N TYR A 159 -0.95 -13.37 0.12
CA TYR A 159 -0.04 -12.24 0.19
C TYR A 159 -0.27 -11.39 1.44
N THR A 160 0.80 -10.88 2.05
CA THR A 160 0.85 -10.07 3.28
C THR A 160 0.59 -10.80 4.60
N THR A 161 0.17 -12.06 4.60
CA THR A 161 0.03 -12.85 5.83
C THR A 161 1.40 -13.28 6.38
N ILE A 162 1.47 -13.64 7.66
CA ILE A 162 2.73 -13.95 8.35
C ILE A 162 2.73 -15.40 8.78
N ILE A 163 3.82 -16.11 8.51
CA ILE A 163 4.06 -17.47 8.98
C ILE A 163 4.56 -17.38 10.43
N VAL A 164 3.75 -17.84 11.37
CA VAL A 164 4.04 -17.76 12.82
C VAL A 164 4.67 -19.02 13.36
N ALA A 165 4.63 -20.12 12.61
CA ALA A 165 5.31 -21.37 12.95
C ALA A 165 5.48 -22.24 11.73
N GLY A 166 6.51 -23.08 11.75
CA GLY A 166 6.76 -24.12 10.77
C GLY A 166 7.52 -23.66 9.53
N SER A 167 7.65 -24.58 8.58
CA SER A 167 8.33 -24.33 7.31
C SER A 167 7.74 -25.18 6.19
N GLY A 168 7.98 -24.78 4.95
CA GLY A 168 7.41 -25.51 3.84
C GLY A 168 7.85 -24.98 2.50
N ARG A 169 7.18 -25.49 1.49
CA ARG A 169 7.34 -25.12 0.09
C ARG A 169 5.99 -24.96 -0.57
N GLY A 170 5.87 -23.98 -1.42
CA GLY A 170 4.64 -23.74 -2.15
C GLY A 170 4.87 -23.22 -3.57
N ILE A 171 3.81 -23.17 -4.34
CA ILE A 171 3.80 -22.71 -5.73
C ILE A 171 3.05 -21.38 -5.76
N VAL A 172 3.66 -20.37 -6.34
CA VAL A 172 3.02 -19.06 -6.57
C VAL A 172 1.88 -19.24 -7.58
N ILE A 173 0.68 -18.80 -7.19
CA ILE A 173 -0.52 -18.86 -8.01
C ILE A 173 -1.03 -17.49 -8.45
N GLY A 174 -0.68 -16.44 -7.69
CA GLY A 174 -1.01 -15.07 -8.00
C GLY A 174 0.02 -14.12 -7.39
N THR A 175 0.29 -13.02 -8.07
CA THR A 175 1.14 -11.93 -7.60
C THR A 175 0.30 -10.67 -7.45
N GLY A 176 0.58 -9.85 -6.42
CA GLY A 176 -0.13 -8.61 -6.14
C GLY A 176 0.20 -7.50 -7.13
#